data_593722b48bd6b04a9a6e96d8c51da9f9
#
_entry.id   593722b48bd6b04a9a6e96d8c51da9f9
#
_cell.length_a   1.000
_cell.length_b   1.000
_cell.length_c   1.000
_cell.angle_alpha   90.00
_cell.angle_beta   90.00
_cell.angle_gamma   90.00
#
_symmetry.space_group_name_H-M   'P 1'
#
loop_
_entity.id
_entity.type
_entity.pdbx_description
1 polymer ?
#
loop_
_entity_poly.entity_id
_entity_poly.type
_entity_poly.pdbx_seq_one_letter_code
_entity_poly.pdbx_strand_id
1 'polypeptide(L)'
;DTETTDENTNTLTVCIDAGHGGKDNGSEAEGRIEKDDTLKIALAVESYLKSQNINVVMTRTEDIFWKLSKRCSIANDANADYFVSLHRNIGEGYGVETWVSHTADEEANALAKNILSELETVGIARNRGVKAGSQSNPEEDFIVNRDSNMASCIVELGFLNVPDDNQNFDNHLDEYAKAIGDAIIKTAQTYQPDKMGI
;
A
#
# COMPACT_ATOMS: atom_id res chain seq x y z
N ASP A 1 0.72 31.64 32.94
CA ASP A 1 1.63 30.74 32.25
C ASP A 1 0.81 29.53 31.86
N THR A 2 0.26 29.57 30.65
CA THR A 2 -0.38 28.42 30.01
C THR A 2 0.70 27.69 29.25
N GLU A 3 1.22 26.63 29.85
CA GLU A 3 1.99 25.63 29.10
C GLU A 3 1.05 25.05 28.02
N THR A 4 1.25 25.49 26.81
CA THR A 4 0.81 24.74 25.64
C THR A 4 1.66 23.49 25.60
N THR A 5 1.15 22.39 26.12
CA THR A 5 1.69 21.07 25.81
C THR A 5 1.56 20.92 24.30
N ASP A 6 2.70 21.02 23.61
CA ASP A 6 2.89 20.45 22.29
C ASP A 6 2.49 18.97 22.42
N GLU A 7 1.24 18.64 22.08
CA GLU A 7 0.84 17.26 21.81
C GLU A 7 1.56 16.86 20.51
N ASN A 8 2.87 16.71 20.61
CA ASN A 8 3.69 16.33 19.50
C ASN A 8 3.69 14.81 19.38
N THR A 9 2.78 14.25 18.54
CA THR A 9 3.23 13.72 17.24
C THR A 9 4.22 12.58 17.33
N ASN A 10 4.03 11.67 18.29
CA ASN A 10 4.63 10.34 18.20
C ASN A 10 3.60 9.33 17.65
N THR A 11 2.66 9.79 16.83
CA THR A 11 1.61 8.96 16.25
C THR A 11 2.06 8.45 14.89
N LEU A 12 1.92 7.15 14.68
CA LEU A 12 2.22 6.52 13.39
C LEU A 12 1.44 7.20 12.28
N THR A 13 2.14 7.61 11.23
CA THR A 13 1.56 8.22 10.03
C THR A 13 1.81 7.32 8.83
N VAL A 14 0.74 6.89 8.17
CA VAL A 14 0.81 6.00 7.00
C VAL A 14 0.27 6.71 5.78
N CYS A 15 1.04 6.73 4.70
CA CYS A 15 0.55 7.19 3.40
C CYS A 15 0.03 5.99 2.60
N ILE A 16 -1.25 6.05 2.21
CA ILE A 16 -1.87 5.07 1.31
C ILE A 16 -2.04 5.69 -0.07
N ASP A 17 -1.45 5.05 -1.06
CA ASP A 17 -1.52 5.46 -2.44
C ASP A 17 -2.48 4.57 -3.22
N ALA A 18 -3.56 5.15 -3.72
CA ALA A 18 -4.41 4.52 -4.72
C ALA A 18 -3.77 4.70 -6.09
N GLY A 19 -3.20 3.65 -6.65
CA GLY A 19 -2.53 3.69 -7.95
C GLY A 19 -3.42 4.26 -9.06
N HIS A 20 -2.79 4.89 -10.07
CA HIS A 20 -3.50 5.50 -11.21
C HIS A 20 -4.48 6.62 -10.83
N GLY A 21 -5.48 6.91 -11.66
CA GLY A 21 -6.53 7.91 -11.41
C GLY A 21 -6.68 8.94 -12.52
N GLY A 22 -7.88 9.49 -12.65
CA GLY A 22 -8.23 10.48 -13.67
C GLY A 22 -8.01 9.95 -15.10
N LYS A 23 -7.11 10.58 -15.84
CA LYS A 23 -6.76 10.18 -17.21
C LYS A 23 -5.89 8.92 -17.32
N ASP A 24 -5.34 8.44 -16.22
CA ASP A 24 -4.56 7.21 -16.14
C ASP A 24 -5.46 6.10 -15.60
N ASN A 25 -5.95 5.25 -16.49
CA ASN A 25 -6.82 4.13 -16.12
C ASN A 25 -6.05 2.98 -15.45
N GLY A 26 -4.71 2.94 -15.60
CA GLY A 26 -3.98 1.71 -15.33
C GLY A 26 -4.35 0.61 -16.32
N SER A 27 -4.33 -0.61 -15.87
CA SER A 27 -4.72 -1.78 -16.66
C SER A 27 -6.25 -1.88 -16.79
N GLU A 28 -6.71 -2.49 -17.90
CA GLU A 28 -8.12 -2.74 -18.16
C GLU A 28 -8.29 -4.19 -18.64
N ALA A 29 -9.16 -4.94 -17.99
CA ALA A 29 -9.51 -6.31 -18.38
C ALA A 29 -10.85 -6.71 -17.76
N GLU A 30 -11.57 -7.63 -18.42
CA GLU A 30 -12.81 -8.24 -17.91
C GLU A 30 -13.87 -7.20 -17.46
N GLY A 31 -13.91 -6.03 -18.13
CA GLY A 31 -14.81 -4.93 -17.80
C GLY A 31 -14.41 -4.15 -16.53
N ARG A 32 -13.22 -4.37 -16.02
CA ARG A 32 -12.65 -3.66 -14.85
C ARG A 32 -11.61 -2.65 -15.29
N ILE A 33 -11.47 -1.60 -14.51
CA ILE A 33 -10.46 -0.55 -14.67
C ILE A 33 -9.65 -0.49 -13.38
N GLU A 34 -8.34 -0.60 -13.46
CA GLU A 34 -7.46 -0.69 -12.30
C GLU A 34 -7.64 0.49 -11.33
N LYS A 35 -7.72 1.71 -11.84
CA LYS A 35 -7.88 2.92 -10.99
C LYS A 35 -9.10 2.88 -10.07
N ASP A 36 -10.18 2.19 -10.48
CA ASP A 36 -11.40 2.09 -9.69
C ASP A 36 -11.22 1.09 -8.55
N ASP A 37 -10.59 -0.05 -8.83
CA ASP A 37 -10.26 -1.06 -7.82
C ASP A 37 -9.25 -0.50 -6.80
N THR A 38 -8.21 0.19 -7.26
CA THR A 38 -7.20 0.76 -6.36
C THR A 38 -7.76 1.83 -5.45
N LEU A 39 -8.68 2.68 -5.94
CA LEU A 39 -9.37 3.65 -5.10
C LEU A 39 -10.26 2.96 -4.05
N LYS A 40 -11.01 1.95 -4.47
CA LYS A 40 -11.92 1.20 -3.61
C LYS A 40 -11.19 0.56 -2.42
N ILE A 41 -10.10 -0.15 -2.68
CA ILE A 41 -9.32 -0.78 -1.61
C ILE A 41 -8.57 0.26 -0.76
N ALA A 42 -8.03 1.33 -1.36
CA ALA A 42 -7.32 2.36 -0.62
C ALA A 42 -8.22 3.06 0.41
N LEU A 43 -9.46 3.38 0.04
CA LEU A 43 -10.45 3.95 0.96
C LEU A 43 -10.84 2.98 2.08
N ALA A 44 -10.92 1.69 1.80
CA ALA A 44 -11.18 0.68 2.82
C ALA A 44 -10.00 0.55 3.81
N VAL A 45 -8.76 0.55 3.32
CA VAL A 45 -7.54 0.55 4.17
C VAL A 45 -7.48 1.82 5.02
N GLU A 46 -7.74 3.00 4.43
CA GLU A 46 -7.82 4.26 5.17
C GLU A 46 -8.82 4.16 6.33
N SER A 47 -10.04 3.69 6.04
CA SER A 47 -11.10 3.55 7.04
C SER A 47 -10.68 2.61 8.18
N TYR A 48 -10.06 1.47 7.84
CA TYR A 48 -9.58 0.52 8.82
C TYR A 48 -8.48 1.12 9.70
N LEU A 49 -7.43 1.70 9.12
CA LEU A 49 -6.32 2.29 9.88
C LEU A 49 -6.79 3.44 10.79
N LYS A 50 -7.70 4.29 10.32
CA LYS A 50 -8.30 5.34 11.15
C LYS A 50 -9.07 4.77 12.34
N SER A 51 -9.75 3.64 12.16
CA SER A 51 -10.44 2.95 13.27
C SER A 51 -9.48 2.39 14.33
N GLN A 52 -8.20 2.20 13.97
CA GLN A 52 -7.11 1.80 14.87
C GLN A 52 -6.31 2.99 15.44
N ASN A 53 -6.82 4.23 15.28
CA ASN A 53 -6.17 5.48 15.72
C ASN A 53 -4.82 5.76 15.02
N ILE A 54 -4.63 5.25 13.82
CA ILE A 54 -3.45 5.53 12.98
C ILE A 54 -3.75 6.79 12.15
N ASN A 55 -2.77 7.69 12.06
CA ASN A 55 -2.85 8.83 11.17
C ASN A 55 -2.65 8.40 9.71
N VAL A 56 -3.59 8.73 8.83
CA VAL A 56 -3.56 8.32 7.43
C VAL A 56 -3.56 9.52 6.50
N VAL A 57 -2.61 9.51 5.58
CA VAL A 57 -2.52 10.45 4.47
C VAL A 57 -2.84 9.70 3.18
N MET A 58 -3.76 10.22 2.38
CA MET A 58 -4.14 9.61 1.10
C MET A 58 -3.51 10.40 -0.04
N THR A 59 -2.99 9.71 -1.06
CA THR A 59 -2.55 10.40 -2.28
C THR A 59 -3.75 10.91 -3.08
N ARG A 60 -4.84 10.17 -3.09
CA ARG A 60 -6.14 10.57 -3.65
C ARG A 60 -7.29 9.86 -2.93
N THR A 61 -8.43 10.53 -2.87
CA THR A 61 -9.70 10.02 -2.35
C THR A 61 -10.83 10.07 -3.39
N GLU A 62 -10.48 10.48 -4.61
CA GLU A 62 -11.40 10.59 -5.75
C GLU A 62 -10.68 10.24 -7.05
N ASP A 63 -11.39 10.20 -8.19
CA ASP A 63 -10.82 9.87 -9.49
C ASP A 63 -10.04 11.04 -10.10
N ILE A 64 -8.86 11.34 -9.54
CA ILE A 64 -7.93 12.37 -10.01
C ILE A 64 -6.58 11.78 -10.38
N PHE A 65 -5.91 12.42 -11.32
CA PHE A 65 -4.57 12.02 -11.77
C PHE A 65 -3.48 12.75 -10.99
N TRP A 66 -2.54 11.97 -10.45
CA TRP A 66 -1.26 12.50 -9.97
C TRP A 66 -0.09 11.87 -10.69
N LYS A 67 0.93 12.68 -11.00
CA LYS A 67 2.24 12.17 -11.42
C LYS A 67 2.85 11.36 -10.27
N LEU A 68 3.68 10.36 -10.60
CA LEU A 68 4.36 9.52 -9.60
C LEU A 68 5.17 10.35 -8.59
N SER A 69 5.90 11.37 -9.05
CA SER A 69 6.63 12.29 -8.16
C SER A 69 5.73 13.05 -7.17
N LYS A 70 4.48 13.37 -7.56
CA LYS A 70 3.53 14.03 -6.65
C LYS A 70 3.06 13.10 -5.55
N ARG A 71 2.88 11.80 -5.86
CA ARG A 71 2.54 10.77 -4.85
C ARG A 71 3.63 10.66 -3.79
N CYS A 72 4.90 10.58 -4.23
CA CYS A 72 6.05 10.60 -3.30
C CYS A 72 6.10 11.89 -2.47
N SER A 73 5.89 13.07 -3.11
CA SER A 73 5.89 14.34 -2.37
C SER A 73 4.81 14.39 -1.30
N ILE A 74 3.59 13.87 -1.56
CA ILE A 74 2.52 13.83 -0.56
C ILE A 74 2.96 13.04 0.69
N ALA A 75 3.58 11.88 0.50
CA ALA A 75 4.08 11.07 1.61
C ALA A 75 5.26 11.74 2.33
N ASN A 76 6.23 12.26 1.56
CA ASN A 76 7.43 12.89 2.10
C ASN A 76 7.10 14.20 2.86
N ASP A 77 6.24 15.05 2.32
CA ASP A 77 5.82 16.31 2.95
C ASP A 77 5.02 16.06 4.24
N ALA A 78 4.30 14.94 4.32
CA ALA A 78 3.57 14.50 5.50
C ALA A 78 4.49 13.85 6.56
N ASN A 79 5.77 13.63 6.27
CA ASN A 79 6.68 12.83 7.09
C ASN A 79 6.07 11.47 7.46
N ALA A 80 5.45 10.80 6.49
CA ALA A 80 4.86 9.49 6.70
C ALA A 80 5.94 8.46 7.10
N ASP A 81 5.57 7.52 7.96
CA ASP A 81 6.44 6.43 8.41
C ASP A 81 6.44 5.26 7.44
N TYR A 82 5.31 5.06 6.78
CA TYR A 82 5.13 4.04 5.74
C TYR A 82 4.44 4.63 4.53
N PHE A 83 4.81 4.11 3.35
CA PHE A 83 4.12 4.36 2.09
C PHE A 83 3.71 3.03 1.45
N VAL A 84 2.40 2.83 1.27
CA VAL A 84 1.86 1.62 0.64
C VAL A 84 1.05 2.01 -0.59
N SER A 85 1.54 1.61 -1.77
CA SER A 85 0.88 1.86 -3.06
C SER A 85 0.09 0.62 -3.49
N LEU A 86 -1.20 0.78 -3.74
CA LEU A 86 -2.14 -0.31 -4.04
C LEU A 86 -2.43 -0.36 -5.53
N HIS A 87 -2.27 -1.54 -6.12
CA HIS A 87 -2.38 -1.82 -7.55
C HIS A 87 -3.08 -3.15 -7.82
N ARG A 88 -3.41 -3.39 -9.08
CA ARG A 88 -3.88 -4.67 -9.62
C ARG A 88 -3.04 -5.03 -10.83
N ASN A 89 -2.55 -6.26 -10.86
CA ASN A 89 -1.70 -6.76 -11.92
C ASN A 89 -2.49 -7.12 -13.21
N ILE A 90 -1.77 -7.34 -14.30
CA ILE A 90 -2.30 -7.85 -15.57
C ILE A 90 -1.24 -8.73 -16.27
N GLY A 91 -1.69 -9.68 -17.08
CA GLY A 91 -0.80 -10.51 -17.89
C GLY A 91 -0.85 -11.99 -17.52
N GLU A 92 0.27 -12.69 -17.72
CA GLU A 92 0.36 -14.13 -17.43
C GLU A 92 0.65 -14.35 -15.94
N GLY A 93 -0.30 -14.91 -15.24
CA GLY A 93 -0.17 -15.24 -13.83
C GLY A 93 -1.46 -15.04 -13.05
N TYR A 94 -1.38 -15.27 -11.74
CA TYR A 94 -2.48 -15.06 -10.80
C TYR A 94 -1.92 -14.90 -9.38
N GLY A 95 -2.71 -14.32 -8.49
CA GLY A 95 -2.38 -14.14 -7.08
C GLY A 95 -1.71 -12.80 -6.77
N VAL A 96 -1.25 -12.64 -5.54
CA VAL A 96 -0.79 -11.37 -4.95
C VAL A 96 0.72 -11.35 -4.82
N GLU A 97 1.34 -10.21 -5.08
CA GLU A 97 2.76 -9.96 -4.88
C GLU A 97 2.99 -8.56 -4.31
N THR A 98 4.17 -8.35 -3.73
CA THR A 98 4.61 -7.03 -3.30
C THR A 98 5.96 -6.69 -3.95
N TRP A 99 6.20 -5.39 -4.15
CA TRP A 99 7.44 -4.88 -4.71
C TRP A 99 8.05 -3.85 -3.77
N VAL A 100 9.35 -4.00 -3.50
CA VAL A 100 10.15 -3.04 -2.73
C VAL A 100 11.29 -2.50 -3.58
N SER A 101 11.99 -1.46 -3.11
CA SER A 101 13.24 -1.01 -3.73
C SER A 101 14.27 -2.15 -3.76
N HIS A 102 15.12 -2.17 -4.78
CA HIS A 102 16.24 -3.12 -4.84
C HIS A 102 17.27 -2.89 -3.71
N THR A 103 17.25 -1.69 -3.12
CA THR A 103 18.04 -1.31 -1.94
C THR A 103 17.22 -1.24 -0.65
N ALA A 104 16.02 -1.85 -0.63
CA ALA A 104 15.13 -1.83 0.51
C ALA A 104 15.81 -2.38 1.78
N ASP A 105 15.63 -1.67 2.89
CA ASP A 105 16.09 -2.08 4.20
C ASP A 105 15.25 -3.23 4.79
N GLU A 106 15.57 -3.61 6.03
CA GLU A 106 14.85 -4.68 6.73
C GLU A 106 13.40 -4.30 7.00
N GLU A 107 13.12 -3.03 7.31
CA GLU A 107 11.79 -2.54 7.65
C GLU A 107 10.86 -2.57 6.43
N ALA A 108 11.29 -2.07 5.26
CA ALA A 108 10.52 -2.14 4.03
C ALA A 108 10.26 -3.60 3.58
N ASN A 109 11.27 -4.46 3.71
CA ASN A 109 11.12 -5.88 3.43
C ASN A 109 10.16 -6.57 4.41
N ALA A 110 10.18 -6.20 5.70
CA ALA A 110 9.27 -6.73 6.71
C ALA A 110 7.82 -6.27 6.43
N LEU A 111 7.62 -4.99 6.08
CA LEU A 111 6.32 -4.45 5.68
C LEU A 111 5.71 -5.27 4.54
N ALA A 112 6.47 -5.44 3.46
CA ALA A 112 6.03 -6.18 2.28
C ALA A 112 5.70 -7.66 2.59
N LYS A 113 6.52 -8.33 3.40
CA LYS A 113 6.30 -9.72 3.82
C LYS A 113 5.08 -9.86 4.75
N ASN A 114 4.93 -8.95 5.71
CA ASN A 114 3.80 -8.98 6.63
C ASN A 114 2.48 -8.78 5.86
N ILE A 115 2.43 -7.86 4.89
CA ILE A 115 1.24 -7.66 4.04
C ILE A 115 0.87 -8.96 3.32
N LEU A 116 1.81 -9.62 2.67
CA LEU A 116 1.54 -10.91 2.01
C LEU A 116 1.07 -11.99 3.00
N SER A 117 1.73 -12.09 4.16
CA SER A 117 1.38 -13.07 5.18
C SER A 117 -0.03 -12.87 5.73
N GLU A 118 -0.43 -11.63 6.00
CA GLU A 118 -1.79 -11.35 6.48
C GLU A 118 -2.84 -11.58 5.36
N LEU A 119 -2.53 -11.22 4.11
CA LEU A 119 -3.42 -11.52 2.97
C LEU A 119 -3.60 -13.02 2.72
N GLU A 120 -2.58 -13.85 2.98
CA GLU A 120 -2.72 -15.31 2.91
C GLU A 120 -3.77 -15.83 3.90
N THR A 121 -3.91 -15.22 5.07
CA THR A 121 -4.92 -15.63 6.05
C THR A 121 -6.35 -15.36 5.60
N VAL A 122 -6.54 -14.40 4.70
CA VAL A 122 -7.85 -14.08 4.10
C VAL A 122 -8.23 -15.06 2.98
N GLY A 123 -7.24 -15.60 2.28
CA GLY A 123 -7.47 -16.57 1.22
C GLY A 123 -7.22 -16.03 -0.18
N ILE A 124 -6.04 -15.47 -0.41
CA ILE A 124 -5.56 -15.16 -1.77
C ILE A 124 -5.30 -16.44 -2.56
N ALA A 125 -5.50 -16.39 -3.89
CA ALA A 125 -5.31 -17.56 -4.75
C ALA A 125 -3.86 -18.07 -4.77
N ARG A 126 -2.89 -17.15 -4.63
CA ARG A 126 -1.45 -17.45 -4.57
C ARG A 126 -0.67 -16.28 -3.97
N ASN A 127 0.25 -16.59 -3.05
CA ASN A 127 1.31 -15.67 -2.65
C ASN A 127 2.49 -15.82 -3.63
N ARG A 128 2.80 -14.75 -4.37
CA ARG A 128 3.88 -14.71 -5.37
C ARG A 128 5.19 -14.19 -4.80
N GLY A 129 5.20 -13.82 -3.51
CA GLY A 129 6.36 -13.35 -2.77
C GLY A 129 6.66 -11.86 -2.94
N VAL A 130 7.65 -11.42 -2.17
CA VAL A 130 8.24 -10.09 -2.28
C VAL A 130 9.23 -10.06 -3.43
N LYS A 131 9.14 -9.03 -4.24
CA LYS A 131 10.04 -8.75 -5.35
C LYS A 131 10.76 -7.44 -5.12
N ALA A 132 11.94 -7.28 -5.71
CA ALA A 132 12.75 -6.08 -5.60
C ALA A 132 12.99 -5.46 -6.99
N GLY A 133 13.15 -4.14 -7.03
CA GLY A 133 13.36 -3.40 -8.27
C GLY A 133 12.08 -3.11 -9.04
N SER A 134 12.06 -3.36 -10.32
CA SER A 134 10.91 -3.22 -11.20
C SER A 134 10.72 -4.45 -12.10
N GLN A 135 9.56 -4.54 -12.74
CA GLN A 135 9.26 -5.65 -13.67
C GLN A 135 10.23 -5.72 -14.86
N SER A 136 10.76 -4.57 -15.29
CA SER A 136 11.64 -4.47 -16.45
C SER A 136 13.12 -4.64 -16.10
N ASN A 137 13.52 -4.24 -14.90
CA ASN A 137 14.92 -4.30 -14.46
C ASN A 137 15.00 -4.44 -12.93
N PRO A 138 15.60 -5.54 -12.40
CA PRO A 138 15.73 -5.73 -10.95
C PRO A 138 16.65 -4.69 -10.26
N GLU A 139 17.47 -3.96 -11.01
CA GLU A 139 18.37 -2.91 -10.49
C GLU A 139 17.76 -1.50 -10.59
N GLU A 140 16.57 -1.38 -11.18
CA GLU A 140 15.81 -0.13 -11.28
C GLU A 140 14.53 -0.25 -10.47
N ASP A 141 14.22 0.77 -9.69
CA ASP A 141 13.04 0.78 -8.85
C ASP A 141 11.83 1.42 -9.54
N PHE A 142 10.65 0.99 -9.13
CA PHE A 142 9.47 1.83 -9.31
C PHE A 142 9.68 3.19 -8.62
N ILE A 143 9.28 4.27 -9.30
CA ILE A 143 9.49 5.65 -8.82
C ILE A 143 8.96 5.82 -7.38
N VAL A 144 7.81 5.25 -7.08
CA VAL A 144 7.20 5.38 -5.74
C VAL A 144 8.04 4.73 -4.64
N ASN A 145 8.76 3.65 -4.92
CA ASN A 145 9.69 3.05 -3.97
C ASN A 145 11.04 3.77 -3.93
N ARG A 146 11.50 4.30 -5.07
CA ARG A 146 12.79 4.98 -5.17
C ARG A 146 12.79 6.36 -4.51
N ASP A 147 11.73 7.14 -4.72
CA ASP A 147 11.67 8.56 -4.38
C ASP A 147 10.91 8.82 -3.06
N SER A 148 10.45 7.77 -2.38
CA SER A 148 9.88 7.84 -1.03
C SER A 148 10.99 7.79 0.03
N ASN A 149 10.88 8.65 1.07
CA ASN A 149 11.88 8.78 2.13
C ASN A 149 11.72 7.78 3.28
N MET A 150 10.68 6.95 3.23
CA MET A 150 10.30 5.99 4.27
C MET A 150 10.24 4.58 3.72
N ALA A 151 10.06 3.60 4.60
CA ALA A 151 9.78 2.22 4.20
C ALA A 151 8.54 2.18 3.29
N SER A 152 8.69 1.64 2.08
CA SER A 152 7.66 1.66 1.06
C SER A 152 7.53 0.31 0.34
N CYS A 153 6.31 0.03 -0.11
CA CYS A 153 6.06 -1.10 -1.02
C CYS A 153 4.87 -0.83 -1.95
N ILE A 154 4.88 -1.50 -3.10
CA ILE A 154 3.70 -1.65 -3.97
C ILE A 154 3.07 -3.00 -3.66
N VAL A 155 1.75 -3.06 -3.60
CA VAL A 155 0.97 -4.28 -3.41
C VAL A 155 0.11 -4.51 -4.65
N GLU A 156 0.38 -5.60 -5.35
CA GLU A 156 -0.39 -6.07 -6.51
C GLU A 156 -1.45 -7.08 -6.04
N LEU A 157 -2.68 -6.63 -5.90
CA LEU A 157 -3.80 -7.37 -5.29
C LEU A 157 -4.53 -8.27 -6.30
N GLY A 158 -3.79 -9.17 -6.94
CA GLY A 158 -4.31 -10.08 -7.95
C GLY A 158 -4.37 -9.48 -9.36
N PHE A 159 -4.70 -10.30 -10.34
CA PHE A 159 -4.68 -9.98 -11.77
C PHE A 159 -6.08 -9.63 -12.27
N LEU A 160 -6.22 -8.48 -12.95
CA LEU A 160 -7.51 -8.02 -13.51
C LEU A 160 -8.09 -8.96 -14.56
N ASN A 161 -7.24 -9.67 -15.29
CA ASN A 161 -7.64 -10.63 -16.31
C ASN A 161 -7.86 -12.07 -15.78
N VAL A 162 -7.86 -12.26 -14.44
CA VAL A 162 -8.06 -13.55 -13.79
C VAL A 162 -9.36 -13.51 -12.96
N PRO A 163 -10.42 -14.25 -13.37
CA PRO A 163 -11.71 -14.20 -12.69
C PRO A 163 -11.65 -14.56 -11.21
N ASP A 164 -10.83 -15.55 -10.82
CA ASP A 164 -10.72 -15.98 -9.42
C ASP A 164 -10.08 -14.87 -8.55
N ASP A 165 -9.06 -14.16 -9.06
CA ASP A 165 -8.46 -13.02 -8.37
C ASP A 165 -9.47 -11.88 -8.21
N ASN A 166 -10.30 -11.64 -9.23
CA ASN A 166 -11.36 -10.63 -9.18
C ASN A 166 -12.46 -11.01 -8.17
N GLN A 167 -12.86 -12.28 -8.14
CA GLN A 167 -13.85 -12.76 -7.19
C GLN A 167 -13.33 -12.67 -5.74
N ASN A 168 -12.08 -13.03 -5.50
CA ASN A 168 -11.44 -12.89 -4.19
C ASN A 168 -11.40 -11.42 -3.76
N PHE A 169 -10.98 -10.52 -4.66
CA PHE A 169 -10.94 -9.09 -4.39
C PHE A 169 -12.32 -8.53 -4.03
N ASP A 170 -13.37 -8.88 -4.79
CA ASP A 170 -14.72 -8.37 -4.55
C ASP A 170 -15.36 -8.94 -3.29
N ASN A 171 -15.15 -10.22 -3.01
CA ASN A 171 -15.78 -10.90 -1.88
C ASN A 171 -15.09 -10.60 -0.55
N HIS A 172 -13.81 -10.22 -0.57
CA HIS A 172 -12.98 -10.05 0.63
C HIS A 172 -12.34 -8.65 0.74
N LEU A 173 -13.00 -7.63 0.18
CA LEU A 173 -12.42 -6.27 0.15
C LEU A 173 -12.08 -5.75 1.56
N ASP A 174 -13.02 -5.86 2.48
CA ASP A 174 -12.84 -5.36 3.86
C ASP A 174 -11.81 -6.20 4.63
N GLU A 175 -11.78 -7.52 4.41
CA GLU A 175 -10.79 -8.42 4.97
C GLU A 175 -9.38 -8.14 4.40
N TYR A 176 -9.26 -7.82 3.12
CA TYR A 176 -8.01 -7.38 2.51
C TYR A 176 -7.54 -6.06 3.11
N ALA A 177 -8.45 -5.11 3.28
CA ALA A 177 -8.13 -3.83 3.90
C ALA A 177 -7.65 -4.02 5.35
N LYS A 178 -8.32 -4.87 6.12
CA LYS A 178 -7.91 -5.24 7.47
C LYS A 178 -6.55 -5.91 7.47
N ALA A 179 -6.30 -6.88 6.61
CA ALA A 179 -5.03 -7.61 6.52
C ALA A 179 -3.86 -6.67 6.22
N ILE A 180 -4.03 -5.74 5.26
CA ILE A 180 -3.02 -4.73 4.95
C ILE A 180 -2.77 -3.82 6.16
N GLY A 181 -3.83 -3.36 6.82
CA GLY A 181 -3.71 -2.51 8.00
C GLY A 181 -3.04 -3.22 9.19
N ASP A 182 -3.42 -4.46 9.48
CA ASP A 182 -2.80 -5.27 10.54
C ASP A 182 -1.31 -5.50 10.27
N ALA A 183 -0.94 -5.75 9.01
CA ALA A 183 0.46 -5.91 8.61
C ALA A 183 1.29 -4.64 8.84
N ILE A 184 0.73 -3.46 8.52
CA ILE A 184 1.36 -2.17 8.78
C ILE A 184 1.56 -1.98 10.28
N ILE A 185 0.52 -2.20 11.09
CA ILE A 185 0.57 -2.08 12.55
C ILE A 185 1.61 -3.03 13.15
N LYS A 186 1.61 -4.29 12.73
CA LYS A 186 2.58 -5.31 13.16
C LYS A 186 4.03 -4.92 12.82
N THR A 187 4.24 -4.34 11.64
CA THR A 187 5.56 -3.83 11.27
C THR A 187 5.97 -2.66 12.15
N ALA A 188 5.05 -1.71 12.38
CA ALA A 188 5.30 -0.55 13.23
C ALA A 188 5.60 -0.94 14.69
N GLN A 189 4.92 -1.96 15.23
CA GLN A 189 5.21 -2.48 16.57
C GLN A 189 6.66 -2.98 16.71
N THR A 190 7.26 -3.44 15.62
CA THR A 190 8.63 -3.94 15.61
C THR A 190 9.66 -2.84 15.38
N TYR A 191 9.39 -1.93 14.44
CA TYR A 191 10.39 -0.96 13.94
C TYR A 191 10.14 0.46 14.43
N GLN A 192 8.90 0.80 14.82
CA GLN A 192 8.46 2.13 15.26
C GLN A 192 7.70 2.06 16.61
N PRO A 193 8.21 1.32 17.63
CA PRO A 193 7.44 1.06 18.87
C PRO A 193 7.03 2.35 19.59
N ASP A 194 7.88 3.37 19.58
CA ASP A 194 7.61 4.67 20.20
C ASP A 194 6.38 5.37 19.60
N LYS A 195 6.07 5.10 18.32
CA LYS A 195 4.91 5.65 17.61
C LYS A 195 3.64 4.85 17.84
N MET A 196 3.78 3.67 18.41
CA MET A 196 2.66 2.79 18.79
C MET A 196 2.29 2.91 20.27
N GLY A 197 3.04 3.70 21.05
CA GLY A 197 2.80 3.88 22.49
C GLY A 197 3.18 2.66 23.34
N ILE A 198 4.11 1.84 22.87
CA ILE A 198 4.65 0.65 23.51
C ILE A 198 6.15 0.77 23.74
#